data_5928663be01286c1ad3519ec0abd3553
#
_entry.id   5928663be01286c1ad3519ec0abd3553
#
_cell.length_a   1.000
_cell.length_b   1.000
_cell.length_c   1.000
_cell.angle_alpha   90.00
_cell.angle_beta   90.00
_cell.angle_gamma   90.00
#
_symmetry.space_group_name_H-M   'P 1'
#
loop_
_entity.id
_entity.type
_entity.pdbx_description
1 polymer ?
#
loop_
_entity_poly.entity_id
_entity_poly.type
_entity_poly.pdbx_seq_one_letter_code
_entity_poly.pdbx_strand_id
1 'polypeptide(L)'
;MPSLLVELFDHHTIEKNVYQTFICDCDEVLFLSLKKITEEERLSLKHFLLDQVSHVKQVHFRQISLDKITDDLNLFLTNYDSVTLDVFGGDSILAIFLYQYGLEKQLPIVAIDIEQGKQFKWKMGKVEKEELVIPGLTIEQLMALRGGKLIKSKQPKYSPKQIITIKKLANY
;
A
#
# COMPACT_ATOMS: atom_id res chain seq x y z
N MET A 1 -10.84 -18.61 -7.75
CA MET A 1 -11.08 -17.16 -7.84
C MET A 1 -9.86 -16.43 -7.29
N PRO A 2 -9.63 -15.13 -7.61
CA PRO A 2 -8.45 -14.40 -7.16
C PRO A 2 -8.47 -14.12 -5.66
N SER A 3 -7.28 -13.91 -5.08
CA SER A 3 -7.08 -13.40 -3.73
C SER A 3 -7.03 -11.87 -3.73
N LEU A 4 -7.65 -11.24 -2.73
CA LEU A 4 -7.74 -9.78 -2.60
C LEU A 4 -7.10 -9.28 -1.31
N LEU A 5 -6.28 -8.26 -1.43
CA LEU A 5 -5.86 -7.40 -0.33
C LEU A 5 -6.68 -6.11 -0.33
N VAL A 6 -7.32 -5.79 0.77
CA VAL A 6 -8.04 -4.52 0.96
C VAL A 6 -7.16 -3.62 1.83
N GLU A 7 -6.76 -2.48 1.30
CA GLU A 7 -5.91 -1.48 1.96
C GLU A 7 -6.62 -0.14 2.11
N LEU A 8 -6.21 0.62 3.10
CA LEU A 8 -6.65 2.00 3.30
C LEU A 8 -5.71 2.95 2.56
N PHE A 9 -6.25 3.79 1.68
CA PHE A 9 -5.44 4.75 0.93
C PHE A 9 -4.95 5.89 1.84
N ASP A 10 -3.62 6.01 1.98
CA ASP A 10 -2.99 7.10 2.71
C ASP A 10 -2.65 8.25 1.76
N HIS A 11 -3.36 9.38 1.92
CA HIS A 11 -3.15 10.59 1.12
C HIS A 11 -1.91 11.42 1.53
N HIS A 12 -1.36 11.15 2.70
CA HIS A 12 -0.26 11.94 3.25
C HIS A 12 1.10 11.27 3.03
N THR A 13 1.12 9.95 3.14
CA THR A 13 2.34 9.16 3.05
C THR A 13 2.15 8.06 2.01
N ILE A 14 2.38 8.41 0.75
CA ILE A 14 2.11 7.52 -0.39
C ILE A 14 2.83 6.17 -0.28
N GLU A 15 3.97 6.14 0.39
CA GLU A 15 4.77 4.94 0.62
C GLU A 15 4.03 3.88 1.47
N LYS A 16 3.12 4.31 2.33
CA LYS A 16 2.31 3.38 3.13
C LYS A 16 1.38 2.52 2.28
N ASN A 17 0.98 3.02 1.11
CA ASN A 17 0.09 2.32 0.19
C ASN A 17 0.77 1.15 -0.55
N VAL A 18 2.02 0.84 -0.27
CA VAL A 18 2.73 -0.22 -1.00
C VAL A 18 3.34 -1.29 -0.09
N TYR A 19 3.57 -0.99 1.19
CA TYR A 19 4.30 -1.92 2.07
C TYR A 19 3.58 -3.25 2.25
N GLN A 20 2.28 -3.24 2.51
CA GLN A 20 1.53 -4.48 2.70
C GLN A 20 1.42 -5.27 1.40
N THR A 21 1.26 -4.59 0.27
CA THR A 21 1.21 -5.22 -1.05
C THR A 21 2.52 -5.95 -1.39
N PHE A 22 3.69 -5.45 -0.95
CA PHE A 22 4.96 -6.16 -1.14
C PHE A 22 5.09 -7.44 -0.31
N ILE A 23 4.38 -7.51 0.81
CA ILE A 23 4.49 -8.60 1.79
C ILE A 23 3.39 -9.66 1.58
N CYS A 24 2.21 -9.22 1.20
CA CYS A 24 1.05 -10.08 1.01
C CYS A 24 1.05 -10.71 -0.39
N ASP A 25 0.97 -12.02 -0.44
CA ASP A 25 0.79 -12.74 -1.72
C ASP A 25 -0.70 -12.67 -2.12
N CYS A 26 -1.03 -11.65 -2.93
CA CYS A 26 -2.40 -11.40 -3.41
C CYS A 26 -2.41 -11.14 -4.92
N ASP A 27 -3.49 -11.56 -5.59
CA ASP A 27 -3.66 -11.31 -7.02
C ASP A 27 -4.15 -9.87 -7.31
N GLU A 28 -4.96 -9.33 -6.42
CA GLU A 28 -5.60 -8.02 -6.59
C GLU A 28 -5.52 -7.18 -5.32
N VAL A 29 -5.48 -5.87 -5.50
CA VAL A 29 -5.46 -4.90 -4.40
C VAL A 29 -6.61 -3.92 -4.56
N LEU A 30 -7.36 -3.67 -3.47
CA LEU A 30 -8.41 -2.65 -3.39
C LEU A 30 -8.03 -1.57 -2.39
N PHE A 31 -7.85 -0.35 -2.86
CA PHE A 31 -7.66 0.82 -2.00
C PHE A 31 -8.99 1.49 -1.69
N LEU A 32 -9.26 1.67 -0.40
CA LEU A 32 -10.44 2.36 0.12
C LEU A 32 -10.08 3.74 0.65
N SER A 33 -10.92 4.73 0.41
CA SER A 33 -10.76 6.07 0.94
C SER A 33 -12.12 6.74 1.19
N LEU A 34 -12.23 7.53 2.26
CA LEU A 34 -13.37 8.44 2.47
C LEU A 34 -13.26 9.68 1.57
N LYS A 35 -12.05 10.06 1.18
CA LYS A 35 -11.77 11.20 0.30
C LYS A 35 -11.62 10.73 -1.14
N LYS A 36 -11.84 11.65 -2.07
CA LYS A 36 -11.57 11.39 -3.48
C LYS A 36 -10.08 11.16 -3.71
N ILE A 37 -9.74 10.00 -4.28
CA ILE A 37 -8.40 9.72 -4.80
C ILE A 37 -8.33 10.33 -6.19
N THR A 38 -7.36 11.20 -6.44
CA THR A 38 -7.19 11.86 -7.73
C THR A 38 -6.79 10.86 -8.83
N GLU A 39 -7.01 11.23 -10.07
CA GLU A 39 -6.60 10.37 -11.21
C GLU A 39 -5.09 10.17 -11.25
N GLU A 40 -4.32 11.21 -10.92
CA GLU A 40 -2.86 11.16 -10.86
C GLU A 40 -2.39 10.17 -9.78
N GLU A 41 -2.94 10.23 -8.56
CA GLU A 41 -2.63 9.30 -7.47
C GLU A 41 -2.95 7.84 -7.88
N ARG A 42 -4.12 7.62 -8.50
CA ARG A 42 -4.53 6.28 -8.97
C ARG A 42 -3.58 5.73 -10.01
N LEU A 43 -3.26 6.53 -11.04
CA LEU A 43 -2.40 6.10 -12.14
C LEU A 43 -0.98 5.82 -11.65
N SER A 44 -0.42 6.69 -10.83
CA SER A 44 0.93 6.53 -10.29
C SER A 44 1.05 5.27 -9.45
N LEU A 45 0.13 5.07 -8.49
CA LEU A 45 0.16 3.90 -7.62
C LEU A 45 -0.13 2.61 -8.40
N LYS A 46 -1.11 2.63 -9.30
CA LYS A 46 -1.45 1.47 -10.14
C LYS A 46 -0.27 1.04 -11.01
N HIS A 47 0.36 1.96 -11.72
CA HIS A 47 1.52 1.65 -12.55
C HIS A 47 2.68 1.12 -11.70
N PHE A 48 2.95 1.77 -10.57
CA PHE A 48 3.99 1.33 -9.67
C PHE A 48 3.78 -0.11 -9.20
N LEU A 49 2.59 -0.44 -8.70
CA LEU A 49 2.31 -1.79 -8.19
C LEU A 49 2.37 -2.85 -9.28
N LEU A 50 1.79 -2.59 -10.46
CA LEU A 50 1.82 -3.54 -11.57
C LEU A 50 3.23 -3.76 -12.14
N ASP A 51 4.11 -2.76 -12.04
CA ASP A 51 5.49 -2.86 -12.53
C ASP A 51 6.44 -3.48 -11.49
N GLN A 52 6.22 -3.23 -10.19
CA GLN A 52 7.17 -3.61 -9.15
C GLN A 52 6.76 -4.86 -8.37
N VAL A 53 5.47 -5.23 -8.39
CA VAL A 53 4.93 -6.36 -7.61
C VAL A 53 4.39 -7.43 -8.57
N SER A 54 5.21 -8.43 -8.86
CA SER A 54 4.96 -9.40 -9.94
C SER A 54 3.71 -10.27 -9.77
N HIS A 55 3.23 -10.46 -8.54
CA HIS A 55 2.03 -11.25 -8.26
C HIS A 55 0.75 -10.43 -8.40
N VAL A 56 0.79 -9.10 -8.31
CA VAL A 56 -0.38 -8.24 -8.45
C VAL A 56 -0.80 -8.12 -9.91
N LYS A 57 -2.04 -8.49 -10.22
CA LYS A 57 -2.62 -8.46 -11.57
C LYS A 57 -3.55 -7.27 -11.78
N GLN A 58 -4.24 -6.83 -10.72
CA GLN A 58 -5.19 -5.72 -10.78
C GLN A 58 -5.13 -4.84 -9.54
N VAL A 59 -5.37 -3.54 -9.74
CA VAL A 59 -5.44 -2.54 -8.67
C VAL A 59 -6.73 -1.74 -8.83
N HIS A 60 -7.53 -1.74 -7.77
CA HIS A 60 -8.83 -1.09 -7.69
C HIS A 60 -8.80 0.06 -6.69
N PHE A 61 -9.62 1.08 -6.94
CA PHE A 61 -9.77 2.23 -6.06
C PHE A 61 -11.25 2.52 -5.85
N ARG A 62 -11.64 2.69 -4.59
CA ARG A 62 -13.02 3.06 -4.26
C ARG A 62 -13.04 4.19 -3.24
N GLN A 63 -13.76 5.25 -3.60
CA GLN A 63 -14.23 6.20 -2.63
C GLN A 63 -15.50 5.63 -2.00
N ILE A 64 -15.54 5.58 -0.68
CA ILE A 64 -16.63 5.02 0.10
C ILE A 64 -17.19 6.04 1.07
N SER A 65 -18.40 5.79 1.53
CA SER A 65 -19.09 6.56 2.55
C SER A 65 -19.41 5.65 3.73
N LEU A 66 -19.24 6.12 4.95
CA LEU A 66 -19.36 5.29 6.16
C LEU A 66 -20.76 4.68 6.34
N ASP A 67 -21.80 5.32 5.81
CA ASP A 67 -23.19 4.86 5.88
C ASP A 67 -23.48 3.68 4.92
N LYS A 68 -22.66 3.46 3.90
CA LYS A 68 -22.84 2.41 2.88
C LYS A 68 -21.70 1.40 2.80
N ILE A 69 -20.65 1.59 3.60
CA ILE A 69 -19.42 0.81 3.49
C ILE A 69 -19.66 -0.69 3.61
N THR A 70 -20.54 -1.13 4.52
CA THR A 70 -20.83 -2.55 4.72
C THR A 70 -21.43 -3.19 3.47
N ASP A 71 -22.41 -2.51 2.85
CA ASP A 71 -23.08 -3.02 1.65
C ASP A 71 -22.12 -3.02 0.46
N ASP A 72 -21.34 -1.94 0.29
CA ASP A 72 -20.35 -1.82 -0.77
C ASP A 72 -19.25 -2.90 -0.66
N LEU A 73 -18.74 -3.16 0.56
CA LEU A 73 -17.77 -4.21 0.81
C LEU A 73 -18.37 -5.60 0.59
N ASN A 74 -19.55 -5.88 1.15
CA ASN A 74 -20.21 -7.17 0.95
C ASN A 74 -20.38 -7.49 -0.53
N LEU A 75 -20.84 -6.52 -1.33
CA LEU A 75 -21.03 -6.70 -2.76
C LEU A 75 -19.71 -6.94 -3.50
N PHE A 76 -18.66 -6.18 -3.16
CA PHE A 76 -17.37 -6.30 -3.83
C PHE A 76 -16.66 -7.60 -3.48
N LEU A 77 -16.67 -8.00 -2.21
CA LEU A 77 -15.91 -9.14 -1.69
C LEU A 77 -16.46 -10.51 -2.10
N THR A 78 -17.72 -10.58 -2.56
CA THR A 78 -18.33 -11.84 -3.03
C THR A 78 -17.61 -12.47 -4.23
N ASN A 79 -16.77 -11.71 -4.93
CA ASN A 79 -16.06 -12.18 -6.13
C ASN A 79 -14.71 -12.83 -5.81
N TYR A 80 -14.34 -12.95 -4.53
CA TYR A 80 -13.00 -13.42 -4.11
C TYR A 80 -13.10 -14.63 -3.17
N ASP A 81 -12.15 -15.57 -3.33
CA ASP A 81 -12.06 -16.75 -2.46
C ASP A 81 -11.34 -16.46 -1.15
N SER A 82 -10.39 -15.52 -1.22
CA SER A 82 -9.56 -15.13 -0.07
C SER A 82 -9.47 -13.62 -0.03
N VAL A 83 -9.77 -13.05 1.14
CA VAL A 83 -9.70 -11.61 1.38
C VAL A 83 -8.88 -11.37 2.64
N THR A 84 -7.91 -10.48 2.55
CA THR A 84 -7.14 -9.98 3.70
C THR A 84 -7.37 -8.48 3.84
N LEU A 85 -7.62 -8.01 5.06
CA LEU A 85 -7.84 -6.60 5.35
C LEU A 85 -6.59 -6.00 5.98
N ASP A 86 -6.02 -4.96 5.38
CA ASP A 86 -4.97 -4.17 5.98
C ASP A 86 -5.56 -2.92 6.65
N VAL A 87 -5.32 -2.79 7.95
CA VAL A 87 -5.77 -1.63 8.74
C VAL A 87 -4.64 -0.65 9.04
N PHE A 88 -3.55 -0.74 8.28
CA PHE A 88 -2.40 0.15 8.38
C PHE A 88 -2.53 1.37 7.46
N GLY A 89 -2.25 2.57 8.00
CA GLY A 89 -2.32 3.81 7.22
C GLY A 89 -3.74 4.35 7.03
N GLY A 90 -3.89 5.29 6.11
CA GLY A 90 -5.15 5.86 5.72
C GLY A 90 -5.90 6.63 6.82
N ASP A 91 -7.23 6.66 6.71
CA ASP A 91 -8.11 7.31 7.67
C ASP A 91 -8.37 6.41 8.89
N SER A 92 -8.15 6.93 10.10
CA SER A 92 -8.26 6.14 11.34
C SER A 92 -9.70 5.68 11.64
N ILE A 93 -10.73 6.44 11.25
CA ILE A 93 -12.14 6.04 11.44
C ILE A 93 -12.42 4.85 10.52
N LEU A 94 -11.93 4.92 9.29
CA LEU A 94 -12.06 3.84 8.32
C LEU A 94 -11.28 2.59 8.78
N ALA A 95 -10.10 2.77 9.39
CA ALA A 95 -9.32 1.66 9.94
C ALA A 95 -10.06 0.91 11.05
N ILE A 96 -10.68 1.65 11.99
CA ILE A 96 -11.50 1.07 13.06
C ILE A 96 -12.69 0.31 12.47
N PHE A 97 -13.37 0.89 11.48
CA PHE A 97 -14.49 0.26 10.82
C PHE A 97 -14.07 -1.03 10.10
N LEU A 98 -13.00 -0.97 9.32
CA LEU A 98 -12.49 -2.14 8.58
C LEU A 98 -12.04 -3.27 9.52
N TYR A 99 -11.43 -2.91 10.65
CA TYR A 99 -11.08 -3.86 11.70
C TYR A 99 -12.33 -4.56 12.28
N GLN A 100 -13.34 -3.79 12.64
CA GLN A 100 -14.61 -4.33 13.15
C GLN A 100 -15.30 -5.24 12.13
N TYR A 101 -15.38 -4.78 10.88
CA TYR A 101 -15.92 -5.56 9.77
C TYR A 101 -15.19 -6.89 9.59
N GLY A 102 -13.85 -6.88 9.65
CA GLY A 102 -13.04 -8.07 9.55
C GLY A 102 -13.29 -9.08 10.67
N LEU A 103 -13.46 -8.59 11.92
CA LEU A 103 -13.82 -9.46 13.05
C LEU A 103 -15.20 -10.09 12.86
N GLU A 104 -16.19 -9.31 12.46
CA GLU A 104 -17.57 -9.80 12.23
C GLU A 104 -17.63 -10.83 11.11
N LYS A 105 -16.89 -10.63 10.04
CA LYS A 105 -16.82 -11.54 8.87
C LYS A 105 -15.79 -12.66 9.02
N GLN A 106 -15.05 -12.68 10.12
CA GLN A 106 -13.95 -13.63 10.38
C GLN A 106 -12.87 -13.64 9.30
N LEU A 107 -12.62 -12.46 8.70
CA LEU A 107 -11.58 -12.26 7.70
C LEU A 107 -10.21 -12.06 8.37
N PRO A 108 -9.12 -12.51 7.74
CA PRO A 108 -7.76 -12.16 8.15
C PRO A 108 -7.57 -10.64 8.15
N ILE A 109 -7.07 -10.10 9.28
CA ILE A 109 -6.75 -8.68 9.43
C ILE A 109 -5.25 -8.57 9.68
N VAL A 110 -4.60 -7.61 9.03
CA VAL A 110 -3.17 -7.34 9.16
C VAL A 110 -2.92 -5.87 9.46
N ALA A 111 -1.81 -5.59 10.11
CA ALA A 111 -1.27 -4.24 10.24
C ALA A 111 0.26 -4.31 10.33
N ILE A 112 0.95 -3.30 9.82
CA ILE A 112 2.41 -3.20 9.86
C ILE A 112 2.82 -2.11 10.82
N ASP A 113 3.78 -2.41 11.69
CA ASP A 113 4.56 -1.42 12.41
C ASP A 113 5.90 -1.25 11.69
N ILE A 114 6.01 -0.19 10.89
CA ILE A 114 7.22 0.09 10.10
C ILE A 114 8.41 0.39 11.02
N GLU A 115 8.20 1.10 12.13
CA GLU A 115 9.28 1.51 13.04
C GLU A 115 9.90 0.30 13.74
N GLN A 116 9.08 -0.67 14.11
CA GLN A 116 9.55 -1.90 14.76
C GLN A 116 9.86 -3.04 13.78
N GLY A 117 9.54 -2.90 12.49
CA GLY A 117 9.70 -3.97 11.50
C GLY A 117 8.84 -5.20 11.83
N LYS A 118 7.57 -4.99 12.20
CA LYS A 118 6.68 -6.06 12.64
C LYS A 118 5.36 -6.02 11.90
N GLN A 119 4.81 -7.21 11.63
CA GLN A 119 3.44 -7.38 11.18
C GLN A 119 2.62 -8.02 12.30
N PHE A 120 1.44 -7.50 12.50
CA PHE A 120 0.41 -8.09 13.34
C PHE A 120 -0.65 -8.73 12.46
N LYS A 121 -1.04 -9.97 12.79
CA LYS A 121 -2.08 -10.72 12.10
C LYS A 121 -3.15 -11.13 13.10
N TRP A 122 -4.38 -10.76 12.84
CA TRP A 122 -5.55 -11.19 13.62
C TRP A 122 -6.28 -12.25 12.85
N LYS A 123 -6.37 -13.45 13.43
CA LYS A 123 -7.09 -14.56 12.87
C LYS A 123 -7.81 -15.33 13.98
N MET A 124 -9.13 -15.51 13.84
CA MET A 124 -9.96 -16.25 14.81
C MET A 124 -9.76 -15.83 16.27
N GLY A 125 -9.72 -14.51 16.53
CA GLY A 125 -9.57 -13.97 17.89
C GLY A 125 -8.17 -14.06 18.49
N LYS A 126 -7.17 -14.53 17.73
CA LYS A 126 -5.76 -14.57 18.14
C LYS A 126 -4.98 -13.49 17.39
N VAL A 127 -3.99 -12.92 18.07
CA VAL A 127 -3.02 -12.02 17.49
C VAL A 127 -1.70 -12.75 17.36
N GLU A 128 -1.24 -12.88 16.15
CA GLU A 128 0.10 -13.36 15.82
C GLU A 128 0.99 -12.17 15.47
N LYS A 129 2.22 -12.21 15.94
CA LYS A 129 3.23 -11.17 15.67
C LYS A 129 4.37 -11.81 14.92
N GLU A 130 4.70 -11.24 13.78
CA GLU A 130 5.78 -11.69 12.92
C GLU A 130 6.79 -10.56 12.72
N GLU A 131 8.07 -10.87 12.81
CA GLU A 131 9.11 -9.92 12.44
C GLU A 131 9.27 -9.89 10.93
N LEU A 132 9.28 -8.70 10.35
CA LEU A 132 9.38 -8.49 8.92
C LEU A 132 10.61 -7.68 8.56
N VAL A 133 11.23 -8.06 7.47
CA VAL A 133 12.13 -7.16 6.74
C VAL A 133 11.26 -6.34 5.80
N ILE A 134 10.93 -5.10 6.21
CA ILE A 134 10.18 -4.18 5.37
C ILE A 134 11.10 -3.76 4.22
N PRO A 135 10.73 -4.01 2.95
CA PRO A 135 11.54 -3.62 1.82
C PRO A 135 11.66 -2.10 1.77
N GLY A 136 12.90 -1.60 1.86
CA GLY A 136 13.17 -0.18 1.65
C GLY A 136 12.92 0.20 0.19
N LEU A 137 12.16 1.28 -0.03
CA LEU A 137 12.00 1.81 -1.38
C LEU A 137 13.26 2.57 -1.81
N THR A 138 13.75 2.31 -3.02
CA THR A 138 14.84 3.10 -3.60
C THR A 138 14.34 4.50 -3.97
N ILE A 139 15.26 5.44 -4.19
CA ILE A 139 14.91 6.81 -4.62
C ILE A 139 14.14 6.76 -5.95
N GLU A 140 14.55 5.89 -6.87
CA GLU A 140 13.88 5.68 -8.14
C GLU A 140 12.44 5.18 -7.96
N GLN A 141 12.23 4.25 -7.06
CA GLN A 141 10.91 3.73 -6.72
C GLN A 141 10.02 4.80 -6.07
N LEU A 142 10.57 5.60 -5.15
CA LEU A 142 9.85 6.72 -4.55
C LEU A 142 9.45 7.78 -5.58
N MET A 143 10.34 8.09 -6.52
CA MET A 143 10.03 9.02 -7.61
C MET A 143 8.94 8.47 -8.52
N ALA A 144 9.01 7.18 -8.90
CA ALA A 144 8.00 6.53 -9.72
C ALA A 144 6.62 6.53 -9.02
N LEU A 145 6.60 6.21 -7.73
CA LEU A 145 5.39 6.20 -6.91
C LEU A 145 4.72 7.58 -6.81
N ARG A 146 5.51 8.64 -6.85
CA ARG A 146 5.02 10.05 -6.87
C ARG A 146 4.74 10.59 -8.27
N GLY A 147 4.65 9.74 -9.29
CA GLY A 147 4.38 10.12 -10.67
C GLY A 147 5.58 10.73 -11.40
N GLY A 148 6.77 10.71 -10.80
CA GLY A 148 8.00 11.13 -11.44
C GLY A 148 8.41 10.17 -12.55
N LYS A 149 8.67 10.68 -13.75
CA LYS A 149 9.31 9.89 -14.80
C LYS A 149 10.82 9.90 -14.57
N LEU A 150 11.40 8.72 -14.35
CA LEU A 150 12.84 8.55 -14.45
C LEU A 150 13.22 8.81 -15.91
N ILE A 151 13.64 10.02 -16.18
CA ILE A 151 14.40 10.28 -17.41
C ILE A 151 15.72 9.55 -17.19
N LYS A 152 15.93 8.43 -17.84
CA LYS A 152 17.27 7.83 -18.00
C LYS A 152 18.11 8.88 -18.75
N SER A 153 18.57 9.91 -18.06
CA SER A 153 19.54 10.82 -18.62
C SER A 153 20.78 9.96 -18.91
N LYS A 154 21.26 10.01 -20.14
CA LYS A 154 22.65 9.66 -20.44
C LYS A 154 23.45 10.25 -19.30
N GLN A 155 24.15 9.41 -18.53
CA GLN A 155 24.85 9.77 -17.29
C GLN A 155 25.31 11.23 -17.33
N PRO A 156 24.82 12.10 -16.43
CA PRO A 156 25.38 13.43 -16.36
C PRO A 156 26.87 13.22 -16.08
N LYS A 157 27.72 13.66 -16.99
CA LYS A 157 29.16 13.65 -16.81
C LYS A 157 29.50 14.69 -15.74
N TYR A 158 29.19 14.38 -14.49
CA TYR A 158 29.67 15.17 -13.37
C TYR A 158 31.19 14.98 -13.27
N SER A 159 31.91 16.07 -13.22
CA SER A 159 33.32 16.02 -12.91
C SER A 159 33.52 15.42 -11.51
N PRO A 160 34.67 14.77 -11.23
CA PRO A 160 34.95 14.24 -9.89
C PRO A 160 34.77 15.27 -8.77
N LYS A 161 35.03 16.54 -9.02
CA LYS A 161 34.79 17.64 -8.08
C LYS A 161 33.29 17.85 -7.79
N GLN A 162 32.44 17.79 -8.79
CA GLN A 162 30.99 17.93 -8.63
C GLN A 162 30.38 16.73 -7.84
N ILE A 163 30.89 15.52 -8.07
CA ILE A 163 30.48 14.33 -7.32
C ILE A 163 30.85 14.47 -5.83
N ILE A 164 32.05 15.00 -5.52
CA ILE A 164 32.50 15.23 -4.15
C ILE A 164 31.62 16.29 -3.47
N THR A 165 31.24 17.35 -4.20
CA THR A 165 30.37 18.40 -3.68
C THR A 165 28.96 17.88 -3.38
N ILE A 166 28.36 17.07 -4.28
CA ILE A 166 27.05 16.45 -4.08
C ILE A 166 27.08 15.51 -2.85
N LYS A 167 28.12 14.68 -2.72
CA LYS A 167 28.29 13.79 -1.55
C LYS A 167 28.43 14.57 -0.24
N LYS A 168 29.08 15.73 -0.24
CA LYS A 168 29.17 16.58 0.95
C LYS A 168 27.82 17.22 1.33
N LEU A 169 27.02 17.59 0.36
CA LEU A 169 25.67 18.16 0.59
C LEU A 169 24.65 17.11 1.04
N ALA A 170 24.82 15.85 0.64
CA ALA A 170 23.95 14.76 1.06
C ALA A 170 24.21 14.25 2.49
N ASN A 171 25.31 14.67 3.12
CA ASN A 171 25.67 14.29 4.49
C ASN A 171 25.40 15.44 5.50
N TYR A 172 24.61 16.44 5.12
CA TYR A 172 24.02 17.46 5.96
C TYR A 172 22.50 17.27 6.01
#